data_3752e8263ef491a90faa3942cbb105d8
#
_entry.id   3752e8263ef491a90faa3942cbb105d8
#
_cell.length_a   1.000
_cell.length_b   1.000
_cell.length_c   1.000
_cell.angle_alpha   90.00
_cell.angle_beta   90.00
_cell.angle_gamma   90.00
#
_symmetry.space_group_name_H-M   'P 1'
#
loop_
_entity.id
_entity.type
_entity.pdbx_description
1 polymer ?
#
loop_
_entity_poly.entity_id
_entity_poly.type
_entity_poly.pdbx_seq_one_letter_code
_entity_poly.pdbx_strand_id
1 'polypeptide(L)'
;MNDYIHLYMNNPTAGGVDGTMVSEDHSFTAPLSAVLNATNNEIKLFKVAIRCADGFETVGNTVLSKKYYDGSQLLDSGGKIEKWKFAPDLSTAAQATFTITTNAAANDTFQIGNDTALTAGKDFAAGSAAAATATNLAAAINDKSTIYTATANDTAVTVKERYAGSGQVVTFKMTGTLKGS
;
A
#
# COMPACT_ATOMS: atom_id res chain seq x y z
N MET A 1 -0.01 -10.67 30.93
CA MET A 1 0.03 -10.73 29.47
C MET A 1 0.41 -12.14 29.05
N ASN A 2 0.02 -12.55 27.88
CA ASN A 2 0.29 -13.90 27.41
C ASN A 2 1.69 -13.91 26.80
N ASP A 3 2.67 -14.45 27.51
CA ASP A 3 4.09 -14.45 27.13
C ASP A 3 4.40 -15.38 25.93
N TYR A 4 3.36 -15.86 25.26
CA TYR A 4 3.50 -16.91 24.23
C TYR A 4 3.26 -16.42 22.80
N ILE A 5 2.71 -15.23 22.61
CA ILE A 5 2.42 -14.67 21.28
C ILE A 5 2.89 -13.22 21.25
N HIS A 6 3.73 -12.90 20.28
CA HIS A 6 4.31 -11.56 20.10
C HIS A 6 4.08 -11.03 18.69
N LEU A 7 3.99 -9.70 18.56
CA LEU A 7 3.94 -9.00 17.28
C LEU A 7 5.35 -8.49 16.93
N TYR A 8 5.79 -8.71 15.71
CA TYR A 8 7.06 -8.23 15.18
C TYR A 8 6.82 -7.25 14.04
N MET A 9 7.66 -6.22 13.93
CA MET A 9 7.67 -5.19 12.89
C MET A 9 9.04 -5.09 12.23
N ASN A 10 9.27 -4.06 11.40
CA ASN A 10 10.48 -3.83 10.62
C ASN A 10 10.71 -4.91 9.56
N ASN A 11 9.66 -5.15 8.79
CA ASN A 11 9.65 -6.01 7.61
C ASN A 11 10.06 -7.47 7.90
N PRO A 12 9.43 -8.14 8.90
CA PRO A 12 9.77 -9.50 9.25
C PRO A 12 9.54 -10.47 8.08
N THR A 13 10.40 -11.46 7.94
CA THR A 13 10.27 -12.52 6.93
C THR A 13 9.21 -13.52 7.37
N ALA A 14 8.31 -13.92 6.47
CA ALA A 14 7.34 -14.99 6.76
C ALA A 14 8.07 -16.30 7.13
N GLY A 15 7.70 -16.89 8.28
CA GLY A 15 8.35 -18.08 8.81
C GLY A 15 9.77 -17.87 9.36
N GLY A 16 10.29 -16.64 9.33
CA GLY A 16 11.59 -16.27 9.86
C GLY A 16 11.56 -15.87 11.34
N VAL A 17 12.72 -15.53 11.88
CA VAL A 17 12.92 -15.09 13.28
C VAL A 17 13.40 -13.63 13.37
N ASP A 18 13.49 -12.94 12.24
CA ASP A 18 13.92 -11.55 12.10
C ASP A 18 12.80 -10.56 12.45
N GLY A 19 13.13 -9.28 12.44
CA GLY A 19 12.24 -8.18 12.81
C GLY A 19 12.45 -7.72 14.25
N THR A 20 11.73 -6.68 14.63
CA THR A 20 11.78 -6.10 15.98
C THR A 20 10.45 -6.37 16.67
N MET A 21 10.50 -6.93 17.87
CA MET A 21 9.30 -7.12 18.67
C MET A 21 8.66 -5.77 18.99
N VAL A 22 7.39 -5.64 18.71
CA VAL A 22 6.61 -4.44 19.05
C VAL A 22 6.52 -4.33 20.56
N SER A 23 6.63 -3.11 21.09
CA SER A 23 6.49 -2.86 22.52
C SER A 23 5.20 -3.42 23.06
N GLU A 24 5.31 -4.17 24.13
CA GLU A 24 4.23 -4.72 24.92
C GLU A 24 4.21 -4.08 26.31
N ASP A 25 3.18 -4.33 27.09
CA ASP A 25 3.07 -3.84 28.48
C ASP A 25 3.26 -2.32 28.64
N HIS A 26 2.74 -1.56 27.66
CA HIS A 26 2.82 -0.09 27.67
C HIS A 26 4.25 0.48 27.60
N SER A 27 5.21 -0.33 27.24
CA SER A 27 6.55 0.14 26.90
C SER A 27 6.52 0.98 25.63
N PHE A 28 7.30 2.03 25.55
CA PHE A 28 7.47 2.87 24.37
C PHE A 28 8.80 2.64 23.66
N THR A 29 9.46 1.51 23.92
CA THR A 29 10.78 1.24 23.37
C THR A 29 10.75 0.99 21.86
N ALA A 30 9.75 0.25 21.39
CA ALA A 30 9.56 -0.05 19.97
C ALA A 30 8.07 -0.06 19.61
N PRO A 31 7.37 1.09 19.68
CA PRO A 31 5.94 1.16 19.36
C PRO A 31 5.70 1.04 17.86
N LEU A 32 4.63 0.38 17.46
CA LEU A 32 4.14 0.47 16.07
C LEU A 32 3.48 1.84 15.90
N SER A 33 4.17 2.77 15.27
CA SER A 33 3.73 4.15 15.14
C SER A 33 3.91 4.71 13.73
N ALA A 34 3.07 5.66 13.34
CA ALA A 34 3.18 6.39 12.09
C ALA A 34 2.80 7.86 12.29
N VAL A 35 3.57 8.74 11.67
CA VAL A 35 3.19 10.13 11.45
C VAL A 35 2.74 10.26 10.01
N LEU A 36 1.52 10.75 9.78
CA LEU A 36 0.90 10.87 8.47
C LEU A 36 0.59 12.33 8.17
N ASN A 37 0.82 12.73 6.92
CA ASN A 37 0.37 14.03 6.44
C ASN A 37 -1.10 13.92 5.98
N ALA A 38 -2.01 14.47 6.78
CA ALA A 38 -3.44 14.42 6.50
C ALA A 38 -3.84 15.23 5.25
N THR A 39 -3.08 16.26 4.89
CA THR A 39 -3.34 17.08 3.70
C THR A 39 -3.13 16.29 2.42
N ASN A 40 -2.19 15.36 2.42
CA ASN A 40 -1.83 14.56 1.26
C ASN A 40 -2.50 13.18 1.25
N ASN A 41 -3.43 12.90 2.17
CA ASN A 41 -4.03 11.57 2.34
C ASN A 41 -2.97 10.44 2.42
N GLU A 42 -1.87 10.72 3.09
CA GLU A 42 -0.73 9.80 3.17
C GLU A 42 -1.14 8.47 3.82
N ILE A 43 -0.70 7.37 3.21
CA ILE A 43 -0.86 6.02 3.74
C ILE A 43 0.54 5.46 4.05
N LYS A 44 0.69 4.89 5.25
CA LYS A 44 1.89 4.11 5.60
C LYS A 44 1.52 2.65 5.79
N LEU A 45 2.31 1.77 5.22
CA LEU A 45 2.15 0.34 5.32
C LEU A 45 3.27 -0.24 6.17
N PHE A 46 2.90 -1.13 7.06
CA PHE A 46 3.82 -1.87 7.92
C PHE A 46 3.59 -3.36 7.70
N LYS A 47 4.64 -4.07 7.35
CA LYS A 47 4.62 -5.52 7.44
C LYS A 47 4.85 -5.92 8.90
N VAL A 48 3.95 -6.74 9.42
CA VAL A 48 4.04 -7.29 10.76
C VAL A 48 3.93 -8.82 10.71
N ALA A 49 4.54 -9.49 11.66
CA ALA A 49 4.38 -10.93 11.85
C ALA A 49 3.92 -11.20 13.28
N ILE A 50 3.02 -12.15 13.43
CA ILE A 50 2.64 -12.73 14.72
C ILE A 50 3.44 -14.02 14.86
N ARG A 51 4.11 -14.19 16.00
CA ARG A 51 4.91 -15.38 16.28
C ARG A 51 4.59 -15.91 17.66
N CYS A 52 4.55 -17.22 17.76
CA CYS A 52 4.55 -17.89 19.05
C CYS A 52 5.97 -18.02 19.59
N ALA A 53 6.12 -18.05 20.91
CA ALA A 53 7.36 -18.46 21.54
C ALA A 53 7.68 -19.92 21.19
N ASP A 54 8.96 -20.30 21.27
CA ASP A 54 9.40 -21.64 20.95
C ASP A 54 8.65 -22.70 21.79
N GLY A 55 8.19 -23.74 21.12
CA GLY A 55 7.41 -24.81 21.73
C GLY A 55 5.90 -24.54 21.84
N PHE A 56 5.43 -23.41 21.34
CA PHE A 56 4.00 -23.07 21.31
C PHE A 56 3.50 -22.91 19.89
N GLU A 57 2.22 -23.18 19.69
CA GLU A 57 1.51 -22.94 18.44
C GLU A 57 0.16 -22.26 18.68
N THR A 58 -0.35 -21.53 17.70
CA THR A 58 -1.71 -21.01 17.76
C THR A 58 -2.70 -22.11 17.41
N VAL A 59 -3.71 -22.29 18.24
CA VAL A 59 -4.80 -23.24 17.97
C VAL A 59 -5.83 -22.57 17.06
N GLY A 60 -5.89 -22.99 15.79
CA GLY A 60 -6.92 -22.56 14.81
C GLY A 60 -7.14 -21.04 14.80
N ASN A 61 -8.02 -20.56 14.11
CA ASN A 61 -8.57 -19.17 13.98
C ASN A 61 -8.00 -18.07 14.90
N THR A 62 -6.68 -17.84 14.86
CA THR A 62 -6.07 -16.70 15.54
C THR A 62 -6.49 -15.40 14.86
N VAL A 63 -7.07 -14.49 15.62
CA VAL A 63 -7.57 -13.22 15.12
C VAL A 63 -6.73 -12.06 15.65
N LEU A 64 -6.18 -11.26 14.76
CA LEU A 64 -5.59 -9.97 15.11
C LEU A 64 -6.69 -8.92 15.12
N SER A 65 -6.93 -8.30 16.27
CA SER A 65 -7.92 -7.23 16.42
C SER A 65 -7.28 -5.99 17.02
N LYS A 66 -7.84 -4.83 16.70
CA LYS A 66 -7.45 -3.54 17.28
C LYS A 66 -8.46 -3.15 18.35
N LYS A 67 -7.96 -2.72 19.51
CA LYS A 67 -8.76 -2.23 20.62
C LYS A 67 -8.11 -1.00 21.23
N TYR A 68 -8.86 -0.21 21.98
CA TYR A 68 -8.26 0.77 22.87
C TYR A 68 -7.49 0.08 23.99
N TYR A 69 -6.60 0.85 24.60
CA TYR A 69 -5.78 0.40 25.72
C TYR A 69 -6.56 -0.24 26.89
N ASP A 70 -7.72 0.32 27.21
CA ASP A 70 -8.62 -0.17 28.26
C ASP A 70 -9.37 -1.46 27.87
N GLY A 71 -9.12 -2.01 26.69
CA GLY A 71 -9.80 -3.19 26.15
C GLY A 71 -11.18 -2.91 25.59
N SER A 72 -11.66 -1.68 25.62
CA SER A 72 -12.96 -1.32 25.04
C SER A 72 -12.93 -1.50 23.51
N GLN A 73 -14.07 -1.91 22.97
CA GLN A 73 -14.22 -1.97 21.52
C GLN A 73 -14.33 -0.56 20.93
N LEU A 74 -13.73 -0.40 19.76
CA LEU A 74 -13.92 0.80 18.96
C LEU A 74 -15.36 0.91 18.48
N LEU A 75 -16.08 1.82 19.09
CA LEU A 75 -17.44 2.20 18.69
C LEU A 75 -17.46 3.51 17.89
N ASP A 76 -16.30 4.10 17.65
CA ASP A 76 -16.17 5.46 17.15
C ASP A 76 -15.82 5.46 15.65
N SER A 77 -16.75 5.98 14.85
CA SER A 77 -16.59 6.18 13.40
C SER A 77 -15.77 7.44 13.11
N GLY A 78 -14.54 7.48 13.42
CA GLY A 78 -13.66 8.62 13.16
C GLY A 78 -12.46 8.70 14.09
N GLY A 79 -12.34 7.77 15.00
CA GLY A 79 -11.20 7.66 15.91
C GLY A 79 -9.90 7.35 15.18
N LYS A 80 -8.78 7.76 15.77
CA LYS A 80 -7.43 7.55 15.21
C LYS A 80 -7.15 6.09 14.90
N ILE A 81 -7.70 5.17 15.65
CA ILE A 81 -7.45 3.74 15.52
C ILE A 81 -8.26 3.10 14.38
N GLU A 82 -9.37 3.71 13.91
CA GLU A 82 -10.08 3.27 12.70
C GLU A 82 -9.24 3.43 11.43
N LYS A 83 -8.28 4.33 11.45
CA LYS A 83 -7.36 4.55 10.34
C LYS A 83 -6.38 3.38 10.16
N TRP A 84 -6.22 2.54 11.18
CA TRP A 84 -5.45 1.32 11.06
C TRP A 84 -6.29 0.22 10.42
N LYS A 85 -5.74 -0.39 9.38
CA LYS A 85 -6.35 -1.54 8.69
C LYS A 85 -5.35 -2.69 8.68
N PHE A 86 -5.85 -3.91 8.80
CA PHE A 86 -5.07 -5.12 8.59
C PHE A 86 -5.42 -5.72 7.23
N ALA A 87 -4.44 -6.21 6.53
CA ALA A 87 -4.58 -6.97 5.30
C ALA A 87 -3.65 -8.19 5.34
N PRO A 88 -4.00 -9.31 4.71
CA PRO A 88 -3.08 -10.45 4.61
C PRO A 88 -1.83 -10.02 3.83
N ASP A 89 -0.66 -10.50 4.28
CA ASP A 89 0.58 -10.38 3.51
C ASP A 89 0.55 -11.41 2.38
N LEU A 90 0.11 -11.00 1.22
CA LEU A 90 0.24 -11.80 0.00
C LEU A 90 1.71 -11.76 -0.41
N SER A 91 2.31 -12.92 -0.62
CA SER A 91 3.74 -13.05 -0.97
C SER A 91 4.12 -12.33 -2.27
N THR A 92 3.13 -11.97 -3.09
CA THR A 92 3.30 -11.28 -4.36
C THR A 92 2.51 -9.97 -4.34
N ALA A 93 3.17 -8.86 -4.65
CA ALA A 93 2.50 -7.58 -4.84
C ALA A 93 1.59 -7.64 -6.07
N ALA A 94 0.36 -7.13 -5.96
CA ALA A 94 -0.53 -7.03 -7.10
C ALA A 94 0.10 -6.15 -8.17
N GLN A 95 -0.01 -6.59 -9.42
CA GLN A 95 0.48 -5.85 -10.58
C GLN A 95 -0.46 -6.01 -11.78
N ALA A 96 -0.48 -5.00 -12.62
CA ALA A 96 -1.13 -5.04 -13.91
C ALA A 96 -0.35 -4.18 -14.92
N THR A 97 -0.44 -4.54 -16.18
CA THR A 97 0.16 -3.78 -17.27
C THR A 97 -0.94 -3.11 -18.09
N PHE A 98 -0.72 -1.85 -18.39
CA PHE A 98 -1.55 -1.03 -19.25
C PHE A 98 -0.74 -0.62 -20.48
N THR A 99 -1.25 -0.89 -21.68
CA THR A 99 -0.60 -0.52 -22.93
C THR A 99 -1.30 0.69 -23.53
N ILE A 100 -0.60 1.80 -23.72
CA ILE A 100 -1.14 3.01 -24.35
C ILE A 100 -1.36 2.77 -25.83
N THR A 101 -2.61 2.81 -26.26
CA THR A 101 -3.00 2.67 -27.67
C THR A 101 -3.33 4.01 -28.34
N THR A 102 -3.73 4.99 -27.56
CA THR A 102 -3.95 6.38 -28.01
C THR A 102 -3.28 7.32 -27.05
N ASN A 103 -2.46 8.22 -27.58
CA ASN A 103 -1.67 9.15 -26.78
C ASN A 103 -2.55 10.09 -25.94
N ALA A 104 -2.01 10.59 -24.84
CA ALA A 104 -2.68 11.57 -23.99
C ALA A 104 -2.72 12.95 -24.65
N ALA A 105 -3.82 13.66 -24.44
CA ALA A 105 -3.94 15.09 -24.64
C ALA A 105 -3.91 15.83 -23.29
N ALA A 106 -3.75 17.13 -23.32
CA ALA A 106 -3.83 17.95 -22.12
C ALA A 106 -5.20 17.78 -21.41
N ASN A 107 -5.18 17.69 -20.09
CA ASN A 107 -6.31 17.43 -19.20
C ASN A 107 -6.89 16.00 -19.24
N ASP A 108 -6.32 15.09 -20.01
CA ASP A 108 -6.66 13.67 -19.87
C ASP A 108 -6.24 13.17 -18.49
N THR A 109 -7.01 12.24 -17.91
CA THR A 109 -6.69 11.69 -16.60
C THR A 109 -6.41 10.20 -16.66
N PHE A 110 -5.52 9.76 -15.77
CA PHE A 110 -5.21 8.36 -15.51
C PHE A 110 -5.28 8.09 -14.01
N GLN A 111 -6.03 7.08 -13.61
CA GLN A 111 -6.21 6.71 -12.21
C GLN A 111 -5.96 5.22 -12.03
N ILE A 112 -5.30 4.86 -10.94
CA ILE A 112 -5.05 3.48 -10.53
C ILE A 112 -5.90 3.18 -9.29
N GLY A 113 -6.80 2.20 -9.39
CA GLY A 113 -7.68 1.84 -8.28
C GLY A 113 -8.40 3.05 -7.70
N ASN A 114 -8.21 3.26 -6.41
CA ASN A 114 -8.75 4.42 -5.67
C ASN A 114 -7.71 5.52 -5.40
N ASP A 115 -6.54 5.45 -6.03
CA ASP A 115 -5.50 6.48 -5.88
C ASP A 115 -5.92 7.80 -6.53
N THR A 116 -5.18 8.87 -6.25
CA THR A 116 -5.46 10.17 -6.87
C THR A 116 -5.23 10.11 -8.38
N ALA A 117 -6.17 10.64 -9.15
CA ALA A 117 -6.05 10.70 -10.59
C ALA A 117 -4.92 11.65 -11.01
N LEU A 118 -4.06 11.20 -11.91
CA LEU A 118 -3.01 11.99 -12.54
C LEU A 118 -3.53 12.66 -13.81
N THR A 119 -3.21 13.93 -14.00
CA THR A 119 -3.70 14.75 -15.12
C THR A 119 -2.56 15.08 -16.09
N ALA A 120 -2.76 14.79 -17.36
CA ALA A 120 -1.82 15.17 -18.41
C ALA A 120 -1.72 16.71 -18.54
N GLY A 121 -0.50 17.20 -18.67
CA GLY A 121 -0.18 18.62 -18.68
C GLY A 121 0.02 19.25 -17.30
N LYS A 122 -0.37 18.54 -16.22
CA LYS A 122 -0.19 18.97 -14.83
C LYS A 122 0.73 18.01 -14.06
N ASP A 123 0.39 16.74 -14.00
CA ASP A 123 1.08 15.74 -13.21
C ASP A 123 2.08 14.94 -14.05
N PHE A 124 1.80 14.77 -15.34
CA PHE A 124 2.71 14.18 -16.33
C PHE A 124 2.61 14.88 -17.68
N ALA A 125 3.69 14.93 -18.42
CA ALA A 125 3.68 15.47 -19.77
C ALA A 125 3.11 14.43 -20.76
N ALA A 126 2.15 14.83 -21.60
CA ALA A 126 1.83 14.08 -22.80
C ALA A 126 3.07 14.12 -23.71
N GLY A 127 3.59 12.94 -24.03
CA GLY A 127 4.75 12.83 -24.95
C GLY A 127 4.34 13.05 -26.41
N SER A 128 5.35 13.18 -27.28
CA SER A 128 5.13 13.24 -28.73
C SER A 128 4.60 11.90 -29.31
N ALA A 129 4.75 10.83 -28.57
CA ALA A 129 4.29 9.49 -28.93
C ALA A 129 3.86 8.70 -27.67
N ALA A 130 3.13 7.61 -27.87
CA ALA A 130 2.65 6.75 -26.77
C ALA A 130 3.77 6.26 -25.84
N ALA A 131 4.93 5.88 -26.38
CA ALA A 131 6.09 5.44 -25.59
C ALA A 131 6.64 6.56 -24.68
N ALA A 132 6.74 7.78 -25.19
CA ALA A 132 7.17 8.92 -24.38
C ALA A 132 6.14 9.25 -23.28
N THR A 133 4.83 9.15 -23.58
CA THR A 133 3.77 9.29 -22.59
C THR A 133 3.83 8.18 -21.55
N ALA A 134 4.09 6.95 -21.92
CA ALA A 134 4.27 5.81 -21.00
C ALA A 134 5.41 6.08 -20.00
N THR A 135 6.55 6.56 -20.49
CA THR A 135 7.70 6.92 -19.64
C THR A 135 7.34 8.04 -18.65
N ASN A 136 6.70 9.11 -19.12
CA ASN A 136 6.31 10.24 -18.29
C ASN A 136 5.25 9.85 -17.26
N LEU A 137 4.29 9.01 -17.65
CA LEU A 137 3.25 8.50 -16.74
C LEU A 137 3.84 7.61 -15.65
N ALA A 138 4.76 6.69 -16.01
CA ALA A 138 5.44 5.86 -15.03
C ALA A 138 6.25 6.69 -14.02
N ALA A 139 6.95 7.73 -14.49
CA ALA A 139 7.66 8.65 -13.61
C ALA A 139 6.71 9.39 -12.65
N ALA A 140 5.57 9.88 -13.15
CA ALA A 140 4.56 10.54 -12.32
C ALA A 140 3.93 9.61 -11.28
N ILE A 141 3.65 8.36 -11.64
CA ILE A 141 3.16 7.36 -10.68
C ILE A 141 4.19 7.16 -9.56
N ASN A 142 5.47 7.03 -9.89
CA ASN A 142 6.53 6.85 -8.91
C ASN A 142 6.72 8.06 -7.97
N ASP A 143 6.49 9.27 -8.47
CA ASP A 143 6.59 10.52 -7.71
C ASP A 143 5.35 10.80 -6.84
N LYS A 144 4.16 10.56 -7.36
CA LYS A 144 2.90 10.98 -6.73
C LYS A 144 2.22 9.89 -5.92
N SER A 145 2.32 8.61 -6.34
CA SER A 145 1.64 7.52 -5.65
C SER A 145 2.42 7.05 -4.43
N THR A 146 1.76 6.96 -3.29
CA THR A 146 2.31 6.33 -2.09
C THR A 146 2.02 4.82 -2.05
N ILE A 147 1.13 4.35 -2.93
CA ILE A 147 0.61 2.97 -2.95
C ILE A 147 1.26 2.15 -4.05
N TYR A 148 1.52 2.77 -5.22
CA TYR A 148 2.00 2.09 -6.42
C TYR A 148 3.38 2.55 -6.86
N THR A 149 4.05 1.67 -7.59
CA THR A 149 5.23 1.97 -8.43
C THR A 149 4.92 1.61 -9.87
N ALA A 150 5.63 2.20 -10.81
CA ALA A 150 5.46 1.88 -12.22
C ALA A 150 6.79 1.81 -12.97
N THR A 151 6.83 0.97 -13.99
CA THR A 151 7.89 0.90 -14.97
C THR A 151 7.29 0.99 -16.37
N ALA A 152 7.96 1.69 -17.28
CA ALA A 152 7.57 1.76 -18.68
C ALA A 152 8.50 0.91 -19.54
N ASN A 153 7.92 0.22 -20.52
CA ASN A 153 8.63 -0.48 -21.58
C ASN A 153 7.89 -0.22 -22.89
N ASP A 154 8.46 0.62 -23.75
CA ASP A 154 7.80 1.16 -24.93
C ASP A 154 6.44 1.81 -24.57
N THR A 155 5.34 1.37 -25.13
CA THR A 155 3.99 1.86 -24.86
C THR A 155 3.33 1.23 -23.62
N ALA A 156 3.96 0.21 -23.03
CA ALA A 156 3.44 -0.51 -21.88
C ALA A 156 3.89 0.13 -20.55
N VAL A 157 2.97 0.31 -19.62
CA VAL A 157 3.23 0.73 -18.23
C VAL A 157 2.80 -0.39 -17.30
N THR A 158 3.77 -1.02 -16.64
CA THR A 158 3.51 -2.01 -15.60
C THR A 158 3.46 -1.31 -14.27
N VAL A 159 2.30 -1.38 -13.62
CA VAL A 159 2.03 -0.82 -12.30
C VAL A 159 2.02 -1.95 -11.28
N LYS A 160 2.70 -1.75 -10.17
CA LYS A 160 2.83 -2.72 -9.10
C LYS A 160 2.59 -2.05 -7.75
N GLU A 161 1.95 -2.74 -6.82
CA GLU A 161 1.90 -2.30 -5.43
C GLU A 161 3.31 -2.13 -4.87
N ARG A 162 3.53 -1.07 -4.07
CA ARG A 162 4.80 -0.87 -3.36
C ARG A 162 5.06 -1.98 -2.33
N TYR A 163 3.99 -2.48 -1.74
CA TYR A 163 4.06 -3.46 -0.65
C TYR A 163 3.07 -4.59 -0.92
N ALA A 164 3.55 -5.80 -1.01
CA ALA A 164 2.71 -6.97 -1.15
C ALA A 164 1.73 -7.08 0.03
N GLY A 165 0.51 -7.53 -0.24
CA GLY A 165 -0.47 -7.76 0.80
C GLY A 165 -1.24 -6.54 1.28
N SER A 166 -1.08 -5.39 0.64
CA SER A 166 -1.87 -4.19 0.97
C SER A 166 -3.36 -4.33 0.66
N GLY A 167 -3.75 -5.38 -0.07
CA GLY A 167 -5.12 -5.61 -0.51
C GLY A 167 -5.59 -4.66 -1.60
N GLN A 168 -4.68 -3.92 -2.22
CA GLN A 168 -5.01 -3.03 -3.32
C GLN A 168 -5.27 -3.83 -4.61
N VAL A 169 -6.18 -3.33 -5.41
CA VAL A 169 -6.47 -3.89 -6.74
C VAL A 169 -5.90 -2.92 -7.77
N VAL A 170 -5.06 -3.42 -8.67
CA VAL A 170 -4.50 -2.63 -9.75
C VAL A 170 -5.48 -2.63 -10.91
N THR A 171 -6.36 -1.63 -10.93
CA THR A 171 -7.29 -1.35 -12.04
C THR A 171 -7.00 0.03 -12.60
N PHE A 172 -7.31 0.25 -13.87
CA PHE A 172 -7.04 1.50 -14.57
C PHE A 172 -8.33 2.18 -14.99
N LYS A 173 -8.41 3.48 -14.77
CA LYS A 173 -9.48 4.33 -15.24
C LYS A 173 -8.89 5.54 -15.95
N MET A 174 -9.40 5.82 -17.13
CA MET A 174 -8.95 6.93 -17.97
C MET A 174 -10.12 7.80 -18.40
N THR A 175 -9.84 9.07 -18.61
CA THR A 175 -10.78 10.02 -19.24
C THR A 175 -10.07 10.76 -20.36
N GLY A 176 -10.84 11.31 -21.29
CA GLY A 176 -10.32 12.04 -22.42
C GLY A 176 -9.91 11.16 -23.59
N THR A 177 -8.88 11.56 -24.31
CA THR A 177 -8.36 10.87 -25.51
C THR A 177 -7.42 9.73 -25.19
N LEU A 178 -6.76 9.74 -24.04
CA LEU A 178 -5.90 8.66 -23.59
C LEU A 178 -6.67 7.34 -23.57
N LYS A 179 -6.17 6.36 -24.30
CA LYS A 179 -6.74 5.00 -24.36
C LYS A 179 -5.65 3.96 -24.20
N GLY A 180 -6.06 2.80 -23.71
CA GLY A 180 -5.20 1.64 -23.61
C GLY A 180 -5.96 0.38 -23.16
N SER A 181 -5.24 -0.71 -23.08
CA SER A 181 -5.73 -2.04 -22.70
C SER A 181 -4.70 -2.80 -21.86
#